data_a9e25c1add76a8f71cfb75d0486d3b6d
#
_entry.id   a9e25c1add76a8f71cfb75d0486d3b6d
#
_cell.length_a   1.000
_cell.length_b   1.000
_cell.length_c   1.000
_cell.angle_alpha   90.00
_cell.angle_beta   90.00
_cell.angle_gamma   90.00
#
_symmetry.space_group_name_H-M   'P 1'
#
loop_
_entity.id
_entity.type
_entity.pdbx_description
1 polymer ?
#
loop_
_entity_poly.entity_id
_entity_poly.type
_entity_poly.pdbx_seq_one_letter_code
_entity_poly.pdbx_strand_id
1 'polypeptide(L)'
;MAHDPRPEIPLNTRFGIDRTDLMVGEPTQEHVTAELSVLKAAAIAAIRDGEPVWFGCDVAKQRDKDAGIWDAALHDYEGLYGVGLSMTKAERLVTRESALTHAMCLTGVDLLDGAPRRWRVENS
;
A
#
# COMPACT_ATOMS: atom_id res chain seq x y z
N MET A 1 -9.65 0.61 4.71
CA MET A 1 -8.59 0.75 5.75
C MET A 1 -7.30 1.25 5.12
N ALA A 2 -6.45 1.93 5.88
CA ALA A 2 -5.15 2.41 5.43
C ALA A 2 -4.06 2.12 6.48
N HIS A 3 -2.83 1.90 6.05
CA HIS A 3 -1.67 1.86 6.93
C HIS A 3 -0.86 3.14 6.75
N ASP A 4 -0.95 4.03 7.73
CA ASP A 4 -0.20 5.29 7.79
C ASP A 4 0.61 5.33 9.10
N PRO A 5 1.92 5.05 9.05
CA PRO A 5 2.76 4.96 10.23
C PRO A 5 3.34 6.31 10.69
N ARG A 6 2.83 7.43 10.17
CA ARG A 6 3.28 8.75 10.64
C ARG A 6 2.85 8.97 12.10
N PRO A 7 3.72 9.56 12.94
CA PRO A 7 3.45 9.69 14.38
C PRO A 7 2.18 10.50 14.72
N GLU A 8 1.82 11.45 13.87
CA GLU A 8 0.63 12.29 14.04
C GLU A 8 -0.68 11.59 13.65
N ILE A 9 -0.61 10.39 13.07
CA ILE A 9 -1.77 9.62 12.61
C ILE A 9 -1.98 8.42 13.55
N PRO A 10 -2.88 8.53 14.54
CA PRO A 10 -3.11 7.44 15.48
C PRO A 10 -3.76 6.23 14.79
N LEU A 11 -3.35 5.03 15.22
CA LEU A 11 -3.94 3.77 14.76
C LEU A 11 -5.37 3.60 15.27
N ASN A 12 -6.14 2.76 14.57
CA ASN A 12 -7.54 2.43 14.88
C ASN A 12 -8.45 3.66 14.97
N THR A 13 -8.07 4.72 14.25
CA THR A 13 -8.83 5.97 14.19
C THR A 13 -9.43 6.14 12.81
N ARG A 14 -10.67 6.65 12.78
CA ARG A 14 -11.37 6.98 11.55
C ARG A 14 -10.97 8.38 11.10
N PHE A 15 -10.61 8.50 9.84
CA PHE A 15 -10.29 9.77 9.17
C PHE A 15 -11.19 9.98 7.97
N GLY A 16 -11.69 11.19 7.79
CA GLY A 16 -12.26 11.65 6.54
C GLY A 16 -11.17 12.16 5.61
N ILE A 17 -11.37 12.01 4.32
CA ILE A 17 -10.51 12.62 3.30
C ILE A 17 -11.20 13.89 2.83
N ASP A 18 -10.59 15.05 3.14
CA ASP A 18 -11.13 16.35 2.74
C ASP A 18 -11.18 16.49 1.20
N ARG A 19 -12.24 17.14 0.70
CA ARG A 19 -12.44 17.43 -0.72
C ARG A 19 -12.51 16.20 -1.63
N THR A 20 -13.02 15.10 -1.13
CA THR A 20 -13.34 13.90 -1.94
C THR A 20 -14.81 13.79 -2.31
N ASP A 21 -15.61 14.77 -1.97
CA ASP A 21 -17.04 14.84 -2.25
C ASP A 21 -17.22 15.14 -3.76
N LEU A 22 -17.28 14.08 -4.55
CA LEU A 22 -17.41 14.17 -6.01
C LEU A 22 -18.86 14.44 -6.46
N MET A 23 -19.83 14.24 -5.56
CA MET A 23 -21.26 14.46 -5.82
C MET A 23 -21.92 15.14 -4.64
N VAL A 24 -22.85 16.03 -4.91
CA VAL A 24 -23.64 16.73 -3.88
C VAL A 24 -24.51 15.71 -3.13
N GLY A 25 -24.37 15.66 -1.81
CA GLY A 25 -25.16 14.78 -0.94
C GLY A 25 -24.57 13.40 -0.67
N GLU A 26 -23.44 13.07 -1.29
CA GLU A 26 -22.71 11.84 -0.95
C GLU A 26 -21.85 12.02 0.31
N PRO A 27 -21.70 10.96 1.11
CA PRO A 27 -20.86 11.03 2.30
C PRO A 27 -19.38 11.18 1.93
N THR A 28 -18.66 11.95 2.72
CA THR A 28 -17.19 12.06 2.62
C THR A 28 -16.54 10.68 2.72
N GLN A 29 -15.55 10.43 1.88
CA GLN A 29 -14.79 9.19 1.96
C GLN A 29 -14.07 9.08 3.31
N GLU A 30 -14.29 7.96 3.98
CA GLU A 30 -13.67 7.66 5.25
C GLU A 30 -12.79 6.41 5.17
N HIS A 31 -11.73 6.39 5.98
CA HIS A 31 -10.93 5.20 6.18
C HIS A 31 -10.52 5.06 7.65
N VAL A 32 -10.21 3.84 8.05
CA VAL A 32 -9.64 3.53 9.37
C VAL A 32 -8.16 3.22 9.21
N THR A 33 -7.33 3.89 9.99
CA THR A 33 -5.90 3.55 10.05
C THR A 33 -5.69 2.28 10.86
N ALA A 34 -4.85 1.39 10.38
CA ALA A 34 -4.56 0.14 11.05
C ALA A 34 -3.12 -0.30 10.79
N GLU A 35 -2.63 -1.20 11.62
CA GLU A 35 -1.36 -1.88 11.39
C GLU A 35 -1.39 -2.70 10.08
N LEU A 36 -0.24 -2.81 9.42
CA LEU A 36 -0.13 -3.56 8.17
C LEU A 36 -0.55 -5.04 8.33
N SER A 37 -0.27 -5.62 9.49
CA SER A 37 -0.70 -7.00 9.84
C SER A 37 -2.22 -7.14 9.83
N VAL A 38 -2.94 -6.15 10.34
CA VAL A 38 -4.42 -6.13 10.35
C VAL A 38 -4.96 -5.99 8.93
N LEU A 39 -4.37 -5.11 8.11
CA LEU A 39 -4.76 -5.00 6.70
C LEU A 39 -4.56 -6.31 5.93
N LYS A 40 -3.40 -6.96 6.13
CA LYS A 40 -3.11 -8.26 5.51
C LYS A 40 -4.11 -9.33 5.96
N ALA A 41 -4.41 -9.41 7.25
CA ALA A 41 -5.38 -10.38 7.78
C ALA A 41 -6.79 -10.15 7.22
N ALA A 42 -7.24 -8.91 7.14
CA ALA A 42 -8.53 -8.55 6.53
C ALA A 42 -8.58 -8.92 5.04
N ALA A 43 -7.52 -8.64 4.29
CA ALA A 43 -7.44 -9.01 2.88
C ALA A 43 -7.46 -10.55 2.68
N ILE A 44 -6.77 -11.30 3.53
CA ILE A 44 -6.80 -12.77 3.49
C ILE A 44 -8.23 -13.28 3.75
N ALA A 45 -8.93 -12.72 4.74
CA ALA A 45 -10.29 -13.11 5.07
C ALA A 45 -11.24 -12.84 3.89
N ALA A 46 -11.22 -11.63 3.33
CA ALA A 46 -12.05 -11.27 2.17
C ALA A 46 -11.81 -12.21 0.97
N ILE A 47 -10.55 -12.47 0.62
CA ILE A 47 -10.21 -13.37 -0.49
C ILE A 47 -10.71 -14.79 -0.23
N ARG A 48 -10.64 -15.30 1.02
CA ARG A 48 -11.18 -16.61 1.38
C ARG A 48 -12.70 -16.68 1.26
N ASP A 49 -13.37 -15.56 1.48
CA ASP A 49 -14.83 -15.41 1.31
C ASP A 49 -15.23 -15.17 -0.16
N GLY A 50 -14.26 -15.16 -1.09
CA GLY A 50 -14.48 -14.97 -2.53
C GLY A 50 -14.57 -13.49 -2.94
N GLU A 51 -14.22 -12.57 -2.06
CA GLU A 51 -14.28 -11.13 -2.32
C GLU A 51 -12.90 -10.59 -2.71
N PRO A 52 -12.73 -9.97 -3.90
CA PRO A 52 -11.50 -9.30 -4.28
C PRO A 52 -11.30 -8.03 -3.44
N VAL A 53 -10.05 -7.70 -3.15
CA VAL A 53 -9.70 -6.52 -2.34
C VAL A 53 -9.07 -5.45 -3.21
N TRP A 54 -9.78 -4.36 -3.40
CA TRP A 54 -9.24 -3.18 -4.07
C TRP A 54 -8.24 -2.45 -3.17
N PHE A 55 -7.08 -2.07 -3.72
CA PHE A 55 -6.04 -1.37 -2.98
C PHE A 55 -5.30 -0.36 -3.85
N GLY A 56 -4.80 0.70 -3.21
CA GLY A 56 -3.92 1.68 -3.82
C GLY A 56 -2.48 1.53 -3.33
N CYS A 57 -1.52 1.78 -4.21
CA CYS A 57 -0.11 1.77 -3.88
C CYS A 57 0.71 2.72 -4.75
N ASP A 58 1.95 2.95 -4.38
CA ASP A 58 2.93 3.62 -5.21
C ASP A 58 3.55 2.62 -6.20
N VAL A 59 3.42 2.91 -7.48
CA VAL A 59 3.94 2.06 -8.56
C VAL A 59 4.94 2.78 -9.46
N ALA A 60 5.27 4.03 -9.13
CA ALA A 60 6.06 4.86 -10.02
C ALA A 60 7.57 4.60 -9.93
N LYS A 61 8.03 3.99 -8.83
CA LYS A 61 9.45 3.89 -8.49
C LYS A 61 9.96 2.47 -8.55
N GLN A 62 11.29 2.32 -8.77
CA GLN A 62 12.02 1.05 -8.74
C GLN A 62 11.39 -0.02 -9.65
N ARG A 63 11.08 0.39 -10.87
CA ARG A 63 10.42 -0.44 -11.86
C ARG A 63 11.22 -0.49 -13.17
N ASP A 64 11.46 -1.70 -13.68
CA ASP A 64 11.86 -1.96 -15.04
C ASP A 64 10.65 -2.48 -15.82
N LYS A 65 10.14 -1.70 -16.76
CA LYS A 65 8.96 -2.04 -17.55
C LYS A 65 9.22 -3.17 -18.53
N ASP A 66 10.40 -3.18 -19.13
CA ASP A 66 10.75 -4.11 -20.19
C ASP A 66 11.02 -5.50 -19.63
N ALA A 67 11.66 -5.55 -18.47
CA ALA A 67 11.87 -6.80 -17.73
C ALA A 67 10.65 -7.25 -16.93
N GLY A 68 9.64 -6.38 -16.73
CA GLY A 68 8.47 -6.68 -15.90
C GLY A 68 8.82 -6.84 -14.42
N ILE A 69 9.85 -6.17 -13.94
CA ILE A 69 10.36 -6.28 -12.58
C ILE A 69 10.02 -5.05 -11.76
N TRP A 70 9.63 -5.32 -10.53
CA TRP A 70 9.40 -4.33 -9.49
C TRP A 70 10.10 -4.78 -8.22
N ASP A 71 11.19 -4.13 -7.89
CA ASP A 71 12.04 -4.55 -6.76
C ASP A 71 12.62 -3.34 -6.05
N ALA A 72 12.54 -3.32 -4.73
CA ALA A 72 13.15 -2.28 -3.90
C ALA A 72 14.67 -2.19 -4.04
N ALA A 73 15.32 -3.27 -4.48
CA ALA A 73 16.75 -3.38 -4.72
C ALA A 73 17.12 -3.30 -6.21
N LEU A 74 16.21 -2.86 -7.09
CA LEU A 74 16.44 -2.79 -8.53
C LEU A 74 17.66 -1.91 -8.88
N HIS A 75 17.87 -0.86 -8.13
CA HIS A 75 18.97 0.07 -8.30
C HIS A 75 19.79 0.15 -7.00
N ASP A 76 21.06 -0.21 -7.05
CA ASP A 76 21.97 -0.12 -5.91
C ASP A 76 22.56 1.29 -5.75
N TYR A 77 21.70 2.25 -5.41
CA TYR A 77 22.15 3.62 -5.16
C TYR A 77 23.04 3.74 -3.92
N GLU A 78 22.80 2.95 -2.89
CA GLU A 78 23.61 2.96 -1.67
C GLU A 78 25.03 2.49 -1.96
N GLY A 79 25.18 1.43 -2.75
CA GLY A 79 26.50 0.97 -3.21
C GLY A 79 27.21 1.97 -4.10
N LEU A 80 26.46 2.65 -4.98
CA LEU A 80 27.02 3.65 -5.90
C LEU A 80 27.53 4.91 -5.18
N TYR A 81 26.77 5.41 -4.21
CA TYR A 81 27.09 6.67 -3.53
C TYR A 81 27.84 6.48 -2.21
N GLY A 82 27.91 5.27 -1.68
CA GLY A 82 28.58 4.94 -0.42
C GLY A 82 27.90 5.53 0.82
N VAL A 83 26.59 5.83 0.73
CA VAL A 83 25.78 6.39 1.82
C VAL A 83 24.46 5.66 1.94
N GLY A 84 23.93 5.54 3.16
CA GLY A 84 22.59 4.97 3.39
C GLY A 84 21.49 5.92 2.88
N LEU A 85 20.63 5.42 2.02
CA LEU A 85 19.51 6.15 1.42
C LEU A 85 18.15 5.54 1.81
N SER A 86 18.15 4.51 2.66
CA SER A 86 16.93 3.84 3.07
C SER A 86 16.03 4.75 3.90
N MET A 87 14.74 4.73 3.61
CA MET A 87 13.71 5.48 4.32
C MET A 87 12.62 4.54 4.81
N THR A 88 12.14 4.78 6.02
CA THR A 88 10.93 4.13 6.52
C THR A 88 9.70 4.59 5.72
N LYS A 89 8.59 3.86 5.81
CA LYS A 89 7.33 4.29 5.18
C LYS A 89 6.86 5.64 5.73
N ALA A 90 7.03 5.89 7.04
CA ALA A 90 6.68 7.18 7.64
C ALA A 90 7.47 8.33 7.03
N GLU A 91 8.78 8.20 6.94
CA GLU A 91 9.67 9.20 6.34
C GLU A 91 9.30 9.46 4.87
N ARG A 92 9.07 8.40 4.07
CA ARG A 92 8.64 8.59 2.68
C ARG A 92 7.31 9.34 2.53
N LEU A 93 6.37 9.12 3.45
CA LEU A 93 5.10 9.84 3.45
C LEU A 93 5.27 11.31 3.84
N VAL A 94 6.08 11.60 4.88
CA VAL A 94 6.37 12.97 5.33
C VAL A 94 7.09 13.77 4.26
N THR A 95 8.07 13.18 3.60
CA THR A 95 8.87 13.84 2.55
C THR A 95 8.19 13.85 1.19
N ARG A 96 7.01 13.23 1.06
CA ARG A 96 6.27 13.02 -0.21
C ARG A 96 7.05 12.20 -1.23
N GLU A 97 7.98 11.37 -0.76
CA GLU A 97 8.72 10.43 -1.61
C GLU A 97 7.84 9.26 -2.06
N SER A 98 6.75 8.98 -1.35
CA SER A 98 5.76 7.97 -1.71
C SER A 98 4.37 8.57 -1.81
N ALA A 99 3.62 8.17 -2.85
CA ALA A 99 2.25 8.59 -3.08
C ALA A 99 1.41 7.43 -3.63
N LEU A 100 0.10 7.48 -3.43
CA LEU A 100 -0.83 6.55 -4.08
C LEU A 100 -0.97 6.96 -5.55
N THR A 101 -0.33 6.23 -6.45
CA THR A 101 -0.30 6.55 -7.89
C THR A 101 -1.12 5.58 -8.73
N HIS A 102 -1.51 4.44 -8.19
CA HIS A 102 -2.23 3.39 -8.91
C HIS A 102 -3.10 2.55 -8.00
N ALA A 103 -4.19 2.03 -8.55
CA ALA A 103 -5.11 1.14 -7.87
C ALA A 103 -5.24 -0.19 -8.63
N MET A 104 -5.27 -1.29 -7.88
CA MET A 104 -5.34 -2.66 -8.38
C MET A 104 -6.21 -3.53 -7.47
N CYS A 105 -6.46 -4.78 -7.85
CA CYS A 105 -7.20 -5.74 -7.06
C CYS A 105 -6.34 -6.93 -6.63
N LEU A 106 -6.41 -7.28 -5.33
CA LEU A 106 -5.92 -8.56 -4.83
C LEU A 106 -7.00 -9.61 -5.05
N THR A 107 -6.68 -10.66 -5.78
CA THR A 107 -7.63 -11.74 -6.12
C THR A 107 -7.19 -13.11 -5.61
N GLY A 108 -6.02 -13.20 -5.01
CA GLY A 108 -5.53 -14.44 -4.42
C GLY A 108 -4.36 -14.20 -3.47
N VAL A 109 -4.13 -15.17 -2.60
CA VAL A 109 -3.01 -15.17 -1.67
C VAL A 109 -2.44 -16.57 -1.50
N ASP A 110 -1.12 -16.69 -1.54
CA ASP A 110 -0.37 -17.89 -1.18
C ASP A 110 0.12 -17.75 0.25
N LEU A 111 -0.22 -18.72 1.10
CA LEU A 111 0.14 -18.73 2.51
C LEU A 111 1.19 -19.81 2.78
N LEU A 112 2.23 -19.44 3.51
CA LEU A 112 3.20 -20.38 4.07
C LEU A 112 3.15 -20.25 5.60
N ASP A 113 2.87 -21.33 6.29
CA ASP A 113 2.72 -21.38 7.76
C ASP A 113 1.73 -20.31 8.29
N GLY A 114 0.67 -20.08 7.53
CA GLY A 114 -0.37 -19.10 7.88
C GLY A 114 -0.01 -17.63 7.55
N ALA A 115 1.24 -17.36 7.14
CA ALA A 115 1.67 -16.03 6.73
C ALA A 115 1.57 -15.82 5.22
N PRO A 116 1.16 -14.62 4.74
CA PRO A 116 1.08 -14.35 3.32
C PRO A 116 2.49 -14.25 2.72
N ARG A 117 2.78 -15.13 1.76
CA ARG A 117 4.03 -15.20 1.03
C ARG A 117 3.96 -14.47 -0.32
N ARG A 118 2.85 -14.65 -1.05
CA ARG A 118 2.63 -14.05 -2.37
C ARG A 118 1.18 -13.63 -2.51
N TRP A 119 0.95 -12.62 -3.31
CA TRP A 119 -0.39 -12.13 -3.67
C TRP A 119 -0.58 -12.23 -5.18
N ARG A 120 -1.77 -12.64 -5.57
CA ARG A 120 -2.20 -12.49 -6.96
C ARG A 120 -2.83 -11.11 -7.10
N VAL A 121 -2.30 -10.33 -8.03
CA VAL A 121 -2.78 -8.98 -8.32
C VAL A 121 -3.33 -8.95 -9.73
N GLU A 122 -4.53 -8.42 -9.87
CA GLU A 122 -5.10 -8.07 -11.17
C GLU A 122 -4.94 -6.56 -11.39
N ASN A 123 -4.38 -6.23 -12.53
CA ASN A 123 -4.04 -4.88 -12.96
C ASN A 123 -4.73 -4.59 -14.29
N SER A 124 -5.18 -3.35 -14.47
CA SER A 124 -5.77 -2.87 -15.73
C SER A 124 -4.73 -2.54 -16.78
#